data_46fd1e06d490e3f44a114ea25554fc3a
#
_entry.id   46fd1e06d490e3f44a114ea25554fc3a
#
_cell.length_a   1.000
_cell.length_b   1.000
_cell.length_c   1.000
_cell.angle_alpha   90.00
_cell.angle_beta   90.00
_cell.angle_gamma   90.00
#
_symmetry.space_group_name_H-M   'P 1'
#
loop_
_entity.id
_entity.type
_entity.pdbx_description
1 polymer ?
#
loop_
_entity_poly.entity_id
_entity_poly.type
_entity_poly.pdbx_seq_one_letter_code
_entity_poly.pdbx_strand_id
1 'polypeptide(L)'
;MKRVPTTIPGLDDILFGGLFEGGVYILEGPPGVGKTTLANQMAYAHARRGVKTLYVTMLAESHARMLQHMEGQSFFRRQSVSAEVFYVSGYRDFEQDGLKAVIELVRGELARSKASLLIVDGLVVENSNGSMSEGVRRFVHELQSLVTAMTCTCLLLTSGRGSMHSAEQTMVDGIFAFEDHVSRWRSERRLQVRKFRGSEVVRGFHTFCITPDGLKFFPRLESLPVQPVEREVPENTVSTGMPALDRVLHAGGFLPGSNSAVVGNSGSGKTTFGLVFSAASTLAEPGLYVAYTESSTDLERLGGQLGVPIGAVIESGALTIESLSHQDDSLDEMGHRLLRMVDELKVRRLVVDGLAGMADTLAFPERGYRFVGRLLAEFKKRGIVSLFTIDPAALSIAAGTSLAPGVLGLFDNVLELSDAERDGEARVMHVRKVRASRASDLRVNIALQPG
;
A
#
# COMPACT_ATOMS: atom_id res chain seq x y z
N MET A 1 -22.57 6.01 16.09
CA MET A 1 -22.44 4.55 16.24
C MET A 1 -21.03 4.23 16.72
N LYS A 2 -20.85 3.27 17.62
CA LYS A 2 -19.54 2.85 18.11
C LYS A 2 -18.82 2.04 17.03
N ARG A 3 -17.50 2.28 16.86
CA ARG A 3 -16.67 1.53 15.92
C ARG A 3 -15.97 0.36 16.58
N VAL A 4 -15.87 -0.72 15.84
CA VAL A 4 -15.12 -1.92 16.18
C VAL A 4 -13.92 -1.96 15.25
N PRO A 5 -12.70 -1.65 15.72
CA PRO A 5 -11.50 -1.74 14.89
C PRO A 5 -11.33 -3.16 14.35
N THR A 6 -11.01 -3.30 13.08
CA THR A 6 -10.70 -4.61 12.50
C THR A 6 -9.38 -5.14 13.02
N THR A 7 -8.48 -4.23 13.41
CA THR A 7 -7.09 -4.50 13.82
C THR A 7 -6.24 -5.12 12.70
N ILE A 8 -6.74 -5.08 11.48
CA ILE A 8 -6.01 -5.54 10.30
C ILE A 8 -5.23 -4.36 9.73
N PRO A 9 -3.91 -4.50 9.50
CA PRO A 9 -3.09 -3.41 8.99
C PRO A 9 -3.66 -2.81 7.70
N GLY A 10 -3.84 -1.49 7.67
CA GLY A 10 -4.34 -0.72 6.54
C GLY A 10 -5.85 -0.81 6.28
N LEU A 11 -6.57 -1.80 6.84
CA LEU A 11 -8.02 -1.91 6.62
C LEU A 11 -8.80 -0.84 7.39
N ASP A 12 -8.38 -0.54 8.62
CA ASP A 12 -9.02 0.50 9.42
C ASP A 12 -8.81 1.90 8.81
N ASP A 13 -7.72 2.13 8.08
CA ASP A 13 -7.49 3.37 7.32
C ASP A 13 -8.50 3.50 6.17
N ILE A 14 -8.78 2.40 5.45
CA ILE A 14 -9.79 2.35 4.39
C ILE A 14 -11.19 2.65 4.94
N LEU A 15 -11.48 2.16 6.16
CA LEU A 15 -12.78 2.24 6.80
C LEU A 15 -12.93 3.43 7.75
N PHE A 16 -11.92 4.29 7.87
CA PHE A 16 -11.88 5.39 8.85
C PHE A 16 -12.17 4.93 10.29
N GLY A 17 -11.50 3.84 10.71
CA GLY A 17 -11.51 3.35 12.10
C GLY A 17 -12.28 2.05 12.36
N GLY A 18 -12.61 1.29 11.32
CA GLY A 18 -13.18 -0.06 11.45
C GLY A 18 -14.68 -0.16 11.19
N LEU A 19 -15.27 -1.28 11.59
CA LEU A 19 -16.68 -1.63 11.39
C LEU A 19 -17.58 -0.94 12.43
N PHE A 20 -18.88 -0.89 12.19
CA PHE A 20 -19.85 -0.47 13.22
C PHE A 20 -20.31 -1.66 14.04
N GLU A 21 -20.40 -1.46 15.36
CA GLU A 21 -20.94 -2.45 16.31
C GLU A 21 -22.37 -2.81 15.95
N GLY A 22 -22.68 -4.13 15.93
CA GLY A 22 -24.02 -4.62 15.59
C GLY A 22 -24.33 -4.63 14.09
N GLY A 23 -23.36 -4.28 13.23
CA GLY A 23 -23.53 -4.30 11.77
C GLY A 23 -23.28 -5.68 11.14
N VAL A 24 -23.86 -5.88 9.97
CA VAL A 24 -23.68 -7.09 9.13
C VAL A 24 -22.89 -6.72 7.88
N TYR A 25 -21.78 -7.42 7.66
CA TYR A 25 -20.82 -7.16 6.58
C TYR A 25 -20.61 -8.42 5.74
N ILE A 26 -20.75 -8.30 4.43
CA ILE A 26 -20.48 -9.39 3.48
C ILE A 26 -19.05 -9.24 2.97
N LEU A 27 -18.29 -10.33 3.04
CA LEU A 27 -17.01 -10.52 2.41
C LEU A 27 -17.20 -11.45 1.21
N GLU A 28 -17.26 -10.91 0.01
CA GLU A 28 -17.47 -11.66 -1.23
C GLU A 28 -16.19 -11.77 -2.06
N GLY A 29 -16.04 -12.85 -2.81
CA GLY A 29 -14.89 -13.03 -3.70
C GLY A 29 -14.57 -14.49 -3.97
N PRO A 30 -13.66 -14.79 -4.93
CA PRO A 30 -13.32 -16.17 -5.30
C PRO A 30 -12.73 -16.96 -4.14
N PRO A 31 -12.82 -18.31 -4.18
CA PRO A 31 -12.07 -19.17 -3.27
C PRO A 31 -10.57 -18.86 -3.30
N GLY A 32 -9.89 -18.96 -2.16
CA GLY A 32 -8.45 -18.74 -2.05
C GLY A 32 -8.00 -17.28 -2.02
N VAL A 33 -8.91 -16.29 -2.15
CA VAL A 33 -8.52 -14.87 -2.14
C VAL A 33 -8.14 -14.34 -0.75
N GLY A 34 -8.39 -15.08 0.34
CA GLY A 34 -7.98 -14.72 1.70
C GLY A 34 -9.11 -14.33 2.66
N LYS A 35 -10.40 -14.52 2.30
CA LYS A 35 -11.53 -14.15 3.18
C LYS A 35 -11.50 -14.87 4.53
N THR A 36 -11.32 -16.19 4.52
CA THR A 36 -11.21 -17.03 5.73
C THR A 36 -10.01 -16.65 6.58
N THR A 37 -8.87 -16.32 5.94
CA THR A 37 -7.66 -15.84 6.64
C THR A 37 -7.93 -14.51 7.32
N LEU A 38 -8.55 -13.54 6.62
CA LEU A 38 -8.94 -12.24 7.20
C LEU A 38 -9.85 -12.39 8.40
N ALA A 39 -10.91 -13.20 8.27
CA ALA A 39 -11.87 -13.40 9.34
C ALA A 39 -11.24 -14.03 10.58
N ASN A 40 -10.35 -15.02 10.41
CA ASN A 40 -9.58 -15.61 11.51
C ASN A 40 -8.58 -14.62 12.11
N GLN A 41 -7.83 -13.89 11.29
CA GLN A 41 -6.91 -12.84 11.77
C GLN A 41 -7.65 -11.84 12.65
N MET A 42 -8.82 -11.37 12.23
CA MET A 42 -9.67 -10.48 13.03
C MET A 42 -10.13 -11.16 14.33
N ALA A 43 -10.59 -12.43 14.28
CA ALA A 43 -11.01 -13.19 15.45
C ALA A 43 -9.92 -13.29 16.51
N TYR A 44 -8.69 -13.66 16.10
CA TYR A 44 -7.56 -13.79 17.02
C TYR A 44 -7.02 -12.44 17.51
N ALA A 45 -7.09 -11.40 16.68
CA ALA A 45 -6.76 -10.05 17.11
C ALA A 45 -7.73 -9.53 18.18
N HIS A 46 -9.01 -9.83 18.03
CA HIS A 46 -10.04 -9.54 19.01
C HIS A 46 -9.87 -10.37 20.30
N ALA A 47 -9.55 -11.65 20.16
CA ALA A 47 -9.26 -12.55 21.29
C ALA A 47 -8.11 -12.01 22.20
N ARG A 48 -7.06 -11.42 21.61
CA ARG A 48 -5.99 -10.75 22.36
C ARG A 48 -6.47 -9.61 23.26
N ARG A 49 -7.67 -9.07 22.96
CA ARG A 49 -8.32 -7.98 23.71
C ARG A 49 -9.45 -8.50 24.61
N GLY A 50 -9.54 -9.82 24.79
CA GLY A 50 -10.58 -10.49 25.58
C GLY A 50 -11.97 -10.49 24.92
N VAL A 51 -12.06 -10.15 23.64
CA VAL A 51 -13.31 -10.13 22.88
C VAL A 51 -13.59 -11.51 22.32
N LYS A 52 -14.77 -12.06 22.61
CA LYS A 52 -15.17 -13.40 22.18
C LYS A 52 -15.73 -13.39 20.76
N THR A 53 -15.35 -14.39 19.98
CA THR A 53 -15.80 -14.61 18.60
C THR A 53 -16.48 -15.96 18.48
N LEU A 54 -17.64 -15.99 17.85
CA LEU A 54 -18.31 -17.21 17.38
C LEU A 54 -18.02 -17.37 15.88
N TYR A 55 -17.41 -18.49 15.52
CA TYR A 55 -17.08 -18.83 14.13
C TYR A 55 -17.91 -20.04 13.70
N VAL A 56 -18.87 -19.82 12.81
CA VAL A 56 -19.76 -20.86 12.27
C VAL A 56 -19.34 -21.20 10.87
N THR A 57 -18.99 -22.48 10.62
CA THR A 57 -18.67 -22.97 9.29
C THR A 57 -19.85 -23.72 8.69
N MET A 58 -20.20 -23.38 7.45
CA MET A 58 -21.19 -24.10 6.64
C MET A 58 -20.55 -24.97 5.57
N LEU A 59 -19.23 -25.14 5.62
CA LEU A 59 -18.45 -25.96 4.71
C LEU A 59 -18.27 -27.38 5.30
N ALA A 60 -18.11 -28.38 4.43
CA ALA A 60 -17.82 -29.75 4.82
C ALA A 60 -16.39 -29.92 5.40
N GLU A 61 -15.55 -28.88 5.37
CA GLU A 61 -14.21 -28.93 5.93
C GLU A 61 -14.25 -29.00 7.46
N SER A 62 -13.46 -29.92 8.03
CA SER A 62 -13.38 -30.06 9.48
C SER A 62 -12.62 -28.88 10.11
N HIS A 63 -13.06 -28.42 11.28
CA HIS A 63 -12.37 -27.39 12.06
C HIS A 63 -10.89 -27.75 12.33
N ALA A 64 -10.59 -29.04 12.53
CA ALA A 64 -9.21 -29.50 12.75
C ALA A 64 -8.30 -29.14 11.56
N ARG A 65 -8.77 -29.32 10.33
CA ARG A 65 -8.03 -29.00 9.12
C ARG A 65 -7.86 -27.48 8.96
N MET A 66 -8.91 -26.72 9.21
CA MET A 66 -8.85 -25.25 9.19
C MET A 66 -7.84 -24.73 10.23
N LEU A 67 -7.86 -25.26 11.46
CA LEU A 67 -6.91 -24.89 12.51
C LEU A 67 -5.47 -25.24 12.11
N GLN A 68 -5.26 -26.42 11.51
CA GLN A 68 -3.94 -26.85 11.02
C GLN A 68 -3.39 -25.87 9.96
N HIS A 69 -4.23 -25.38 9.04
CA HIS A 69 -3.80 -24.37 8.06
C HIS A 69 -3.41 -23.04 8.69
N MET A 70 -3.92 -22.72 9.88
CA MET A 70 -3.59 -21.49 10.60
C MET A 70 -2.36 -21.61 11.51
N GLU A 71 -1.87 -22.81 11.79
CA GLU A 71 -0.70 -23.01 12.69
C GLU A 71 0.57 -22.32 12.19
N GLY A 72 0.70 -22.11 10.88
CA GLY A 72 1.80 -21.34 10.27
C GLY A 72 1.63 -19.82 10.32
N GLN A 73 0.51 -19.30 10.84
CA GLN A 73 0.22 -17.88 10.89
C GLN A 73 0.57 -17.29 12.27
N SER A 74 1.33 -16.20 12.31
CA SER A 74 1.78 -15.58 13.57
C SER A 74 0.65 -15.02 14.44
N PHE A 75 -0.51 -14.73 13.85
CA PHE A 75 -1.67 -14.26 14.59
C PHE A 75 -2.39 -15.40 15.34
N PHE A 76 -2.22 -16.66 14.93
CA PHE A 76 -2.89 -17.81 15.52
C PHE A 76 -2.41 -18.09 16.94
N ARG A 77 -3.35 -18.39 17.83
CA ARG A 77 -3.09 -18.77 19.23
C ARG A 77 -3.96 -19.94 19.61
N ARG A 78 -3.37 -21.13 19.73
CA ARG A 78 -4.10 -22.35 20.07
C ARG A 78 -4.84 -22.27 21.41
N GLN A 79 -4.29 -21.54 22.39
CA GLN A 79 -4.93 -21.32 23.68
C GLN A 79 -6.24 -20.52 23.62
N SER A 80 -6.43 -19.71 22.60
CA SER A 80 -7.67 -18.92 22.41
C SER A 80 -8.81 -19.77 21.82
N VAL A 81 -8.51 -20.96 21.30
CA VAL A 81 -9.53 -21.87 20.76
C VAL A 81 -10.37 -22.40 21.93
N SER A 82 -11.69 -22.27 21.84
CA SER A 82 -12.70 -22.58 22.87
C SER A 82 -12.63 -21.73 24.13
N ALA A 83 -11.69 -20.77 24.23
CA ALA A 83 -11.63 -19.76 25.29
C ALA A 83 -12.27 -18.44 24.85
N GLU A 84 -11.74 -17.86 23.76
CA GLU A 84 -12.25 -16.62 23.14
C GLU A 84 -12.80 -16.86 21.73
N VAL A 85 -12.30 -17.86 20.99
CA VAL A 85 -12.75 -18.19 19.63
C VAL A 85 -13.43 -19.55 19.63
N PHE A 86 -14.74 -19.54 19.41
CA PHE A 86 -15.61 -20.72 19.44
C PHE A 86 -15.95 -21.14 18.03
N TYR A 87 -15.46 -22.31 17.60
CA TYR A 87 -15.76 -22.87 16.30
C TYR A 87 -16.93 -23.84 16.38
N VAL A 88 -17.94 -23.63 15.55
CA VAL A 88 -19.16 -24.45 15.48
C VAL A 88 -19.41 -24.81 14.01
N SER A 89 -19.74 -26.09 13.77
CA SER A 89 -20.17 -26.52 12.43
C SER A 89 -21.67 -26.43 12.31
N GLY A 90 -22.15 -25.63 11.39
CA GLY A 90 -23.56 -25.55 10.98
C GLY A 90 -23.86 -26.36 9.73
N TYR A 91 -22.90 -27.15 9.24
CA TYR A 91 -23.06 -27.92 7.99
C TYR A 91 -24.21 -28.96 8.06
N ARG A 92 -24.28 -29.72 9.16
CA ARG A 92 -25.35 -30.73 9.34
C ARG A 92 -26.74 -30.08 9.50
N ASP A 93 -26.81 -28.98 10.28
CA ASP A 93 -28.06 -28.25 10.48
C ASP A 93 -28.55 -27.67 9.14
N PHE A 94 -27.64 -27.17 8.34
CA PHE A 94 -27.96 -26.66 7.01
C PHE A 94 -28.46 -27.80 6.06
N GLU A 95 -27.80 -28.97 6.06
CA GLU A 95 -28.23 -30.10 5.21
C GLU A 95 -29.61 -30.66 5.61
N GLN A 96 -29.94 -30.68 6.89
CA GLN A 96 -31.20 -31.29 7.40
C GLN A 96 -32.38 -30.33 7.25
N ASP A 97 -32.26 -29.11 7.75
CA ASP A 97 -33.37 -28.19 7.91
C ASP A 97 -33.10 -26.79 7.29
N GLY A 98 -32.01 -26.67 6.50
CA GLY A 98 -31.66 -25.47 5.76
C GLY A 98 -31.22 -24.30 6.63
N LEU A 99 -31.27 -23.07 6.06
CA LEU A 99 -30.80 -21.85 6.72
C LEU A 99 -31.54 -21.49 7.99
N LYS A 100 -32.79 -21.98 8.17
CA LYS A 100 -33.57 -21.75 9.39
C LYS A 100 -32.94 -22.42 10.60
N ALA A 101 -32.49 -23.67 10.47
CA ALA A 101 -31.80 -24.39 11.54
C ALA A 101 -30.45 -23.70 11.89
N VAL A 102 -29.74 -23.20 10.90
CA VAL A 102 -28.51 -22.43 11.15
C VAL A 102 -28.75 -21.16 11.97
N ILE A 103 -29.86 -20.43 11.76
CA ILE A 103 -30.23 -19.27 12.59
C ILE A 103 -30.45 -19.66 14.05
N GLU A 104 -31.17 -20.76 14.30
CA GLU A 104 -31.40 -21.25 15.66
C GLU A 104 -30.10 -21.71 16.34
N LEU A 105 -29.23 -22.40 15.60
CA LEU A 105 -27.88 -22.76 16.06
C LEU A 105 -27.09 -21.47 16.46
N VAL A 106 -27.03 -20.49 15.57
CA VAL A 106 -26.32 -19.22 15.82
C VAL A 106 -26.89 -18.52 17.05
N ARG A 107 -28.23 -18.47 17.20
CA ARG A 107 -28.91 -17.86 18.35
C ARG A 107 -28.48 -18.52 19.67
N GLY A 108 -28.53 -19.86 19.72
CA GLY A 108 -28.16 -20.63 20.90
C GLY A 108 -26.68 -20.45 21.26
N GLU A 109 -25.80 -20.52 20.27
CA GLU A 109 -24.37 -20.39 20.49
C GLU A 109 -23.92 -18.98 20.85
N LEU A 110 -24.53 -17.92 20.28
CA LEU A 110 -24.30 -16.53 20.70
C LEU A 110 -24.73 -16.32 22.14
N ALA A 111 -25.89 -16.83 22.54
CA ALA A 111 -26.36 -16.70 23.92
C ALA A 111 -25.40 -17.41 24.91
N ARG A 112 -24.86 -18.58 24.52
CA ARG A 112 -23.93 -19.40 25.34
C ARG A 112 -22.55 -18.75 25.43
N SER A 113 -21.97 -18.35 24.29
CA SER A 113 -20.59 -17.81 24.20
C SER A 113 -20.51 -16.37 24.66
N LYS A 114 -21.59 -15.59 24.53
CA LYS A 114 -21.61 -14.12 24.67
C LYS A 114 -20.60 -13.45 23.74
N ALA A 115 -20.47 -13.97 22.53
CA ALA A 115 -19.57 -13.42 21.52
C ALA A 115 -20.13 -12.10 20.99
N SER A 116 -19.23 -11.12 20.78
CA SER A 116 -19.54 -9.82 20.17
C SER A 116 -19.05 -9.72 18.73
N LEU A 117 -18.38 -10.75 18.23
CA LEU A 117 -18.07 -10.95 16.83
C LEU A 117 -18.61 -12.31 16.38
N LEU A 118 -19.39 -12.31 15.31
CA LEU A 118 -19.90 -13.51 14.64
C LEU A 118 -19.27 -13.59 13.26
N ILE A 119 -18.78 -14.77 12.89
CA ILE A 119 -18.29 -15.08 11.55
C ILE A 119 -19.11 -16.26 11.05
N VAL A 120 -19.71 -16.13 9.87
CA VAL A 120 -20.39 -17.23 9.15
C VAL A 120 -19.64 -17.45 7.84
N ASP A 121 -18.95 -18.58 7.74
CA ASP A 121 -18.11 -18.94 6.59
C ASP A 121 -18.72 -20.04 5.74
N GLY A 122 -18.79 -19.80 4.42
CA GLY A 122 -19.28 -20.78 3.45
C GLY A 122 -20.74 -20.58 3.05
N LEU A 123 -21.31 -19.39 3.25
CA LEU A 123 -22.65 -19.09 2.75
C LEU A 123 -22.64 -19.02 1.21
N VAL A 124 -23.41 -19.92 0.56
CA VAL A 124 -23.64 -19.88 -0.88
C VAL A 124 -24.83 -18.98 -1.17
N VAL A 125 -24.57 -17.86 -1.81
CA VAL A 125 -25.55 -16.76 -1.98
C VAL A 125 -26.31 -16.87 -3.30
N GLU A 126 -25.75 -17.54 -4.32
CA GLU A 126 -26.27 -17.49 -5.69
C GLU A 126 -27.11 -18.71 -6.08
N ASN A 127 -28.24 -18.42 -6.73
CA ASN A 127 -28.92 -19.38 -7.57
C ASN A 127 -28.24 -19.47 -8.96
N SER A 128 -28.57 -20.51 -9.74
CA SER A 128 -28.13 -20.67 -11.14
C SER A 128 -28.36 -19.44 -12.03
N ASN A 129 -29.23 -18.52 -11.63
CA ASN A 129 -29.54 -17.27 -12.34
C ASN A 129 -28.81 -16.02 -11.79
N GLY A 130 -27.84 -16.18 -10.87
CA GLY A 130 -27.06 -15.07 -10.31
C GLY A 130 -27.83 -14.16 -9.34
N SER A 131 -29.04 -14.54 -8.90
CA SER A 131 -29.81 -13.84 -7.88
C SER A 131 -29.75 -14.55 -6.53
N MET A 132 -29.84 -13.77 -5.44
CA MET A 132 -29.94 -14.33 -4.09
C MET A 132 -31.25 -15.09 -3.92
N SER A 133 -31.19 -16.31 -3.37
CA SER A 133 -32.40 -17.08 -3.09
C SER A 133 -33.26 -16.41 -2.02
N GLU A 134 -34.57 -16.60 -2.07
CA GLU A 134 -35.50 -16.06 -1.05
C GLU A 134 -35.11 -16.56 0.36
N GLY A 135 -34.63 -17.79 0.47
CA GLY A 135 -34.15 -18.35 1.74
C GLY A 135 -32.93 -17.62 2.29
N VAL A 136 -31.98 -17.22 1.44
CA VAL A 136 -30.82 -16.45 1.86
C VAL A 136 -31.21 -15.02 2.28
N ARG A 137 -32.15 -14.39 1.58
CA ARG A 137 -32.67 -13.06 1.99
C ARG A 137 -33.28 -13.09 3.38
N ARG A 138 -34.14 -14.09 3.62
CA ARG A 138 -34.78 -14.28 4.94
C ARG A 138 -33.71 -14.51 6.02
N PHE A 139 -32.74 -15.38 5.73
CA PHE A 139 -31.61 -15.66 6.63
C PHE A 139 -30.84 -14.38 7.00
N VAL A 140 -30.44 -13.57 6.03
CA VAL A 140 -29.70 -12.32 6.27
C VAL A 140 -30.55 -11.35 7.09
N HIS A 141 -31.85 -11.23 6.83
CA HIS A 141 -32.75 -10.36 7.60
C HIS A 141 -32.90 -10.83 9.06
N GLU A 142 -33.11 -12.12 9.29
CA GLU A 142 -33.22 -12.69 10.64
C GLU A 142 -31.90 -12.56 11.39
N LEU A 143 -30.78 -12.79 10.72
CA LEU A 143 -29.43 -12.61 11.26
C LEU A 143 -29.18 -11.17 11.67
N GLN A 144 -29.55 -10.19 10.83
CA GLN A 144 -29.41 -8.77 11.13
C GLN A 144 -30.21 -8.38 12.39
N SER A 145 -31.43 -8.87 12.51
CA SER A 145 -32.27 -8.64 13.70
C SER A 145 -31.62 -9.24 14.95
N LEU A 146 -31.07 -10.46 14.85
CA LEU A 146 -30.42 -11.16 15.95
C LEU A 146 -29.15 -10.42 16.42
N VAL A 147 -28.24 -10.09 15.48
CA VAL A 147 -26.94 -9.46 15.84
C VAL A 147 -27.13 -8.04 16.36
N THR A 148 -28.13 -7.30 15.84
CA THR A 148 -28.49 -5.98 16.37
C THR A 148 -28.99 -6.07 17.81
N ALA A 149 -29.89 -7.01 18.09
CA ALA A 149 -30.42 -7.22 19.45
C ALA A 149 -29.34 -7.65 20.45
N MET A 150 -28.32 -8.39 19.99
CA MET A 150 -27.21 -8.87 20.83
C MET A 150 -25.98 -7.96 20.81
N THR A 151 -26.02 -6.85 20.09
CA THR A 151 -24.89 -5.92 19.92
C THR A 151 -23.64 -6.65 19.38
N CYS A 152 -23.84 -7.61 18.47
CA CYS A 152 -22.81 -8.46 17.89
C CYS A 152 -22.52 -8.02 16.46
N THR A 153 -21.26 -7.82 16.08
CA THR A 153 -20.86 -7.52 14.69
C THR A 153 -20.75 -8.82 13.91
N CYS A 154 -21.26 -8.85 12.67
CA CYS A 154 -21.29 -10.07 11.87
C CYS A 154 -20.52 -9.95 10.55
N LEU A 155 -19.67 -10.92 10.25
CA LEU A 155 -19.01 -11.12 8.97
C LEU A 155 -19.61 -12.35 8.27
N LEU A 156 -20.16 -12.16 7.07
CA LEU A 156 -20.66 -13.21 6.20
C LEU A 156 -19.67 -13.44 5.05
N LEU A 157 -19.06 -14.61 4.99
CA LEU A 157 -18.09 -14.95 3.95
C LEU A 157 -18.81 -15.74 2.83
N THR A 158 -18.71 -15.24 1.60
CA THR A 158 -19.36 -15.85 0.44
C THR A 158 -18.38 -16.08 -0.69
N SER A 159 -18.61 -17.13 -1.49
CA SER A 159 -17.80 -17.47 -2.66
C SER A 159 -18.36 -16.95 -3.99
N GLY A 160 -19.51 -16.25 -3.97
CA GLY A 160 -20.17 -15.75 -5.18
C GLY A 160 -19.33 -14.71 -5.92
N ARG A 161 -19.30 -14.80 -7.24
CA ARG A 161 -18.87 -13.71 -8.14
C ARG A 161 -20.06 -12.80 -8.46
N GLY A 162 -20.91 -12.54 -7.47
CA GLY A 162 -22.16 -11.86 -7.71
C GLY A 162 -21.98 -10.43 -8.18
N SER A 163 -22.48 -10.15 -9.36
CA SER A 163 -23.06 -8.86 -9.66
C SER A 163 -24.32 -8.73 -8.79
N MET A 164 -24.16 -8.48 -7.50
CA MET A 164 -25.28 -8.07 -6.67
C MET A 164 -25.76 -6.69 -7.14
N HIS A 165 -26.50 -6.67 -8.25
CA HIS A 165 -27.14 -5.47 -8.82
C HIS A 165 -28.62 -5.42 -8.43
N SER A 166 -28.96 -5.67 -7.19
CA SER A 166 -30.38 -5.68 -6.80
C SER A 166 -30.64 -5.03 -5.44
N ALA A 167 -31.93 -4.88 -5.11
CA ALA A 167 -32.44 -4.37 -3.83
C ALA A 167 -31.81 -5.06 -2.58
N GLU A 168 -31.17 -6.18 -2.75
CA GLU A 168 -30.52 -6.98 -1.71
C GLU A 168 -29.28 -6.31 -1.11
N GLN A 169 -28.60 -5.46 -1.88
CA GLN A 169 -27.53 -4.61 -1.35
C GLN A 169 -28.01 -3.65 -0.25
N THR A 170 -29.32 -3.42 -0.17
CA THR A 170 -29.89 -2.54 0.86
C THR A 170 -29.95 -3.19 2.24
N MET A 171 -29.88 -4.52 2.33
CA MET A 171 -30.11 -5.26 3.58
C MET A 171 -28.92 -5.27 4.53
N VAL A 172 -27.68 -5.20 4.06
CA VAL A 172 -26.46 -5.25 4.90
C VAL A 172 -25.82 -3.89 5.07
N ASP A 173 -25.00 -3.74 6.11
CA ASP A 173 -24.33 -2.47 6.42
C ASP A 173 -23.08 -2.24 5.58
N GLY A 174 -22.41 -3.30 5.14
CA GLY A 174 -21.25 -3.19 4.25
C GLY A 174 -21.04 -4.39 3.34
N ILE A 175 -20.39 -4.14 2.19
CA ILE A 175 -20.01 -5.15 1.20
C ILE A 175 -18.56 -4.92 0.81
N PHE A 176 -17.74 -5.92 1.05
CA PHE A 176 -16.31 -5.97 0.79
C PHE A 176 -16.05 -6.97 -0.33
N ALA A 177 -15.72 -6.48 -1.53
CA ALA A 177 -15.43 -7.32 -2.68
C ALA A 177 -13.93 -7.57 -2.80
N PHE A 178 -13.57 -8.83 -2.69
CA PHE A 178 -12.19 -9.33 -2.85
C PHE A 178 -12.01 -9.86 -4.25
N GLU A 179 -10.94 -9.47 -4.90
CA GLU A 179 -10.61 -9.89 -6.26
C GLU A 179 -9.15 -10.33 -6.34
N ASP A 180 -8.89 -11.28 -7.23
CA ASP A 180 -7.55 -11.60 -7.71
C ASP A 180 -7.48 -11.16 -9.17
N HIS A 181 -6.78 -10.06 -9.42
CA HIS A 181 -6.68 -9.42 -10.72
C HIS A 181 -5.39 -9.82 -11.41
N VAL A 182 -5.52 -10.55 -12.51
CA VAL A 182 -4.39 -10.92 -13.35
C VAL A 182 -4.21 -9.87 -14.44
N SER A 183 -3.06 -9.19 -14.43
CA SER A 183 -2.67 -8.24 -15.46
C SER A 183 -1.32 -8.65 -16.05
N ARG A 184 -1.29 -8.94 -17.35
CA ARG A 184 -0.11 -9.49 -18.05
C ARG A 184 0.34 -10.79 -17.37
N TRP A 185 1.50 -10.79 -16.69
CA TRP A 185 2.09 -11.92 -15.99
C TRP A 185 2.01 -11.79 -14.45
N ARG A 186 1.39 -10.70 -13.93
CA ARG A 186 1.23 -10.42 -12.50
C ARG A 186 -0.19 -10.74 -12.02
N SER A 187 -0.29 -11.24 -10.80
CA SER A 187 -1.54 -11.36 -10.06
C SER A 187 -1.52 -10.40 -8.88
N GLU A 188 -2.54 -9.56 -8.78
CA GLU A 188 -2.67 -8.56 -7.72
C GLU A 188 -3.99 -8.78 -6.97
N ARG A 189 -3.87 -9.08 -5.66
CA ARG A 189 -5.05 -9.16 -4.80
C ARG A 189 -5.50 -7.78 -4.41
N ARG A 190 -6.82 -7.54 -4.51
CA ARG A 190 -7.37 -6.22 -4.20
C ARG A 190 -8.74 -6.31 -3.54
N LEU A 191 -9.02 -5.30 -2.74
CA LEU A 191 -10.30 -5.09 -2.05
C LEU A 191 -10.98 -3.85 -2.61
N GLN A 192 -12.28 -3.94 -2.84
CA GLN A 192 -13.16 -2.80 -3.04
C GLN A 192 -14.24 -2.79 -1.97
N VAL A 193 -14.41 -1.69 -1.26
CA VAL A 193 -15.58 -1.47 -0.40
C VAL A 193 -16.70 -0.92 -1.27
N ARG A 194 -17.63 -1.81 -1.68
CA ARG A 194 -18.76 -1.45 -2.56
C ARG A 194 -19.86 -0.71 -1.83
N LYS A 195 -20.05 -1.06 -0.56
CA LYS A 195 -21.05 -0.45 0.32
C LYS A 195 -20.50 -0.34 1.73
N PHE A 196 -20.80 0.77 2.37
CA PHE A 196 -20.56 0.97 3.79
C PHE A 196 -21.57 2.01 4.30
N ARG A 197 -22.52 1.57 5.14
CA ARG A 197 -23.60 2.43 5.65
C ARG A 197 -23.10 3.21 6.86
N GLY A 198 -23.46 4.48 6.92
CA GLY A 198 -23.22 5.34 8.10
C GLY A 198 -21.85 6.01 8.14
N SER A 199 -20.98 5.80 7.16
CA SER A 199 -19.68 6.48 7.05
C SER A 199 -19.20 6.53 5.61
N GLU A 200 -18.32 7.46 5.35
CA GLU A 200 -17.46 7.43 4.18
C GLU A 200 -16.41 6.33 4.31
N VAL A 201 -15.86 5.90 3.18
CA VAL A 201 -14.73 4.99 3.05
C VAL A 201 -13.78 5.47 1.97
N VAL A 202 -12.53 5.06 2.02
CA VAL A 202 -11.61 5.31 0.92
C VAL A 202 -12.06 4.49 -0.29
N ARG A 203 -12.49 5.18 -1.35
CA ARG A 203 -13.09 4.54 -2.53
C ARG A 203 -12.03 3.96 -3.47
N GLY A 204 -12.45 2.96 -4.24
CA GLY A 204 -11.66 2.30 -5.28
C GLY A 204 -11.12 0.94 -4.85
N PHE A 205 -10.16 0.44 -5.63
CA PHE A 205 -9.51 -0.84 -5.34
C PHE A 205 -8.25 -0.59 -4.51
N HIS A 206 -8.12 -1.28 -3.39
CA HIS A 206 -6.96 -1.25 -2.50
C HIS A 206 -6.25 -2.58 -2.59
N THR A 207 -4.95 -2.57 -2.82
CA THR A 207 -4.16 -3.79 -2.89
C THR A 207 -3.91 -4.37 -1.49
N PHE A 208 -3.71 -5.68 -1.42
CA PHE A 208 -3.33 -6.34 -0.19
C PHE A 208 -2.46 -7.57 -0.48
N CYS A 209 -1.61 -7.91 0.47
CA CYS A 209 -0.84 -9.16 0.46
C CYS A 209 -1.27 -10.08 1.60
N ILE A 210 -0.98 -11.37 1.44
CA ILE A 210 -1.13 -12.40 2.48
C ILE A 210 0.28 -12.85 2.85
N THR A 211 0.63 -12.63 4.11
CA THR A 211 1.94 -12.98 4.66
C THR A 211 1.77 -14.00 5.80
N PRO A 212 2.86 -14.54 6.37
CA PRO A 212 2.78 -15.32 7.60
C PRO A 212 2.12 -14.55 8.77
N ASP A 213 2.09 -13.22 8.73
CA ASP A 213 1.42 -12.37 9.72
C ASP A 213 -0.06 -12.11 9.41
N GLY A 214 -0.58 -12.70 8.34
CA GLY A 214 -1.95 -12.50 7.85
C GLY A 214 -2.03 -11.51 6.70
N LEU A 215 -3.22 -10.95 6.50
CA LEU A 215 -3.46 -9.95 5.47
C LEU A 215 -2.95 -8.57 5.92
N LYS A 216 -2.40 -7.85 4.96
CA LYS A 216 -2.03 -6.46 5.09
C LYS A 216 -2.55 -5.69 3.89
N PHE A 217 -3.32 -4.65 4.14
CA PHE A 217 -3.89 -3.79 3.11
C PHE A 217 -3.01 -2.56 2.88
N PHE A 218 -2.98 -2.12 1.64
CA PHE A 218 -2.30 -0.91 1.21
C PHE A 218 -3.34 0.04 0.60
N PRO A 219 -3.88 0.97 1.40
CA PRO A 219 -4.80 1.98 0.88
C PRO A 219 -4.15 2.75 -0.27
N ARG A 220 -4.92 3.01 -1.34
CA ARG A 220 -4.43 3.81 -2.47
C ARG A 220 -3.96 5.17 -1.96
N LEU A 221 -2.68 5.50 -2.18
CA LEU A 221 -2.08 6.75 -1.68
C LEU A 221 -2.81 7.99 -2.20
N GLU A 222 -3.18 8.00 -3.48
CA GLU A 222 -3.87 9.12 -4.11
C GLU A 222 -5.31 9.31 -3.63
N SER A 223 -5.87 8.33 -2.91
CA SER A 223 -7.23 8.36 -2.37
C SER A 223 -7.28 8.72 -0.89
N LEU A 224 -6.14 8.75 -0.21
CA LEU A 224 -6.07 9.15 1.19
C LEU A 224 -6.35 10.65 1.33
N PRO A 225 -7.03 11.08 2.41
CA PRO A 225 -7.25 12.49 2.67
C PRO A 225 -5.94 13.27 2.70
N VAL A 226 -5.94 14.43 2.05
CA VAL A 226 -4.83 15.37 2.16
C VAL A 226 -4.96 16.08 3.51
N GLN A 227 -4.12 15.71 4.47
CA GLN A 227 -4.06 16.49 5.70
C GLN A 227 -3.24 17.75 5.44
N PRO A 228 -3.76 18.96 5.69
CA PRO A 228 -2.97 20.16 5.65
C PRO A 228 -1.80 20.04 6.64
N VAL A 229 -0.64 20.46 6.26
CA VAL A 229 0.51 20.54 7.14
C VAL A 229 0.85 21.99 7.29
N GLU A 230 0.61 22.51 8.49
CA GLU A 230 1.24 23.74 8.91
C GLU A 230 2.72 23.45 9.09
N ARG A 231 3.55 24.09 8.27
CA ARG A 231 4.98 23.89 8.31
C ARG A 231 5.68 25.23 8.28
N GLU A 232 6.53 25.43 9.26
CA GLU A 232 7.61 26.39 9.12
C GLU A 232 8.53 25.88 8.00
N VAL A 233 8.64 26.65 6.93
CA VAL A 233 9.57 26.36 5.85
C VAL A 233 10.97 26.63 6.40
N PRO A 234 11.86 25.65 6.52
CA PRO A 234 13.23 25.89 6.94
C PRO A 234 13.88 26.91 6.00
N GLU A 235 14.60 27.88 6.54
CA GLU A 235 15.27 28.90 5.75
C GLU A 235 16.50 28.34 5.01
N ASN A 236 17.07 27.23 5.49
CA ASN A 236 18.29 26.66 4.97
C ASN A 236 18.05 25.74 3.78
N THR A 237 18.73 26.02 2.68
CA THR A 237 18.78 25.14 1.51
C THR A 237 19.63 23.89 1.78
N VAL A 238 19.35 22.85 1.01
CA VAL A 238 20.06 21.57 1.05
C VAL A 238 21.01 21.51 -0.14
N SER A 239 22.32 21.43 0.12
CA SER A 239 23.35 21.35 -0.95
C SER A 239 23.09 20.16 -1.86
N THR A 240 23.33 20.31 -3.14
CA THR A 240 23.27 19.21 -4.12
C THR A 240 24.48 18.27 -4.03
N GLY A 241 25.50 18.61 -3.24
CA GLY A 241 26.80 17.95 -3.23
C GLY A 241 27.71 18.39 -4.38
N MET A 242 27.20 19.25 -5.27
CA MET A 242 27.95 19.83 -6.40
C MET A 242 28.02 21.35 -6.28
N PRO A 243 29.17 21.94 -5.88
CA PRO A 243 29.30 23.39 -5.71
C PRO A 243 29.01 24.20 -6.98
N ALA A 244 29.25 23.60 -8.16
CA ALA A 244 28.93 24.25 -9.43
C ALA A 244 27.42 24.41 -9.65
N LEU A 245 26.64 23.41 -9.26
CA LEU A 245 25.17 23.44 -9.34
C LEU A 245 24.59 24.31 -8.23
N ASP A 246 25.11 24.22 -6.99
CA ASP A 246 24.64 25.02 -5.86
C ASP A 246 24.76 26.53 -6.13
N ARG A 247 25.82 26.98 -6.85
CA ARG A 247 26.00 28.38 -7.23
C ARG A 247 24.93 28.93 -8.19
N VAL A 248 24.32 28.09 -8.99
CA VAL A 248 23.28 28.49 -9.96
C VAL A 248 21.88 28.26 -9.44
N LEU A 249 21.73 27.45 -8.40
CA LEU A 249 20.47 27.27 -7.70
C LEU A 249 20.24 28.46 -6.73
N HIS A 250 18.98 28.80 -6.57
CA HIS A 250 18.62 29.89 -5.65
C HIS A 250 19.05 29.54 -4.21
N ALA A 251 19.72 30.50 -3.56
CA ALA A 251 20.19 30.37 -2.17
C ALA A 251 21.19 29.19 -1.91
N GLY A 252 21.85 28.67 -2.93
CA GLY A 252 22.96 27.73 -2.73
C GLY A 252 22.58 26.27 -2.60
N GLY A 253 21.42 25.84 -3.13
CA GLY A 253 21.00 24.44 -3.10
C GLY A 253 19.52 24.25 -3.37
N PHE A 254 19.01 23.08 -3.07
CA PHE A 254 17.58 22.78 -3.15
C PHE A 254 16.81 23.33 -1.95
N LEU A 255 15.61 23.84 -2.18
CA LEU A 255 14.72 24.25 -1.09
C LEU A 255 14.24 23.02 -0.31
N PRO A 256 14.16 23.09 1.03
CA PRO A 256 13.60 22.01 1.84
C PRO A 256 12.19 21.61 1.38
N GLY A 257 11.96 20.31 1.27
CA GLY A 257 10.69 19.77 0.79
C GLY A 257 10.50 19.86 -0.73
N SER A 258 11.52 20.32 -1.49
CA SER A 258 11.42 20.32 -2.95
C SER A 258 11.71 18.94 -3.56
N ASN A 259 11.03 18.67 -4.66
CA ASN A 259 11.19 17.45 -5.41
C ASN A 259 11.85 17.74 -6.75
N SER A 260 12.93 17.03 -7.08
CA SER A 260 13.74 17.23 -8.27
C SER A 260 13.74 16.02 -9.18
N ALA A 261 13.53 16.22 -10.48
CA ALA A 261 13.70 15.20 -11.51
C ALA A 261 15.04 15.38 -12.21
N VAL A 262 15.83 14.33 -12.30
CA VAL A 262 17.06 14.24 -13.10
C VAL A 262 16.78 13.36 -14.31
N VAL A 263 16.67 13.97 -15.46
CA VAL A 263 16.30 13.34 -16.72
C VAL A 263 17.54 13.15 -17.58
N GLY A 264 17.66 11.99 -18.21
CA GLY A 264 18.76 11.70 -19.12
C GLY A 264 18.76 10.26 -19.60
N ASN A 265 19.42 9.96 -20.72
CA ASN A 265 19.53 8.62 -21.26
C ASN A 265 20.34 7.69 -20.34
N SER A 266 20.31 6.40 -20.61
CA SER A 266 21.19 5.45 -19.92
C SER A 266 22.65 5.85 -20.12
N GLY A 267 23.45 5.82 -19.06
CA GLY A 267 24.85 6.24 -19.10
C GLY A 267 25.11 7.76 -19.01
N SER A 268 24.08 8.60 -18.95
CA SER A 268 24.26 10.08 -18.82
C SER A 268 24.81 10.54 -17.46
N GLY A 269 24.87 9.68 -16.44
CA GLY A 269 25.40 9.99 -15.11
C GLY A 269 24.32 10.26 -14.04
N LYS A 270 23.07 9.89 -14.27
CA LYS A 270 21.96 10.08 -13.30
C LYS A 270 22.28 9.42 -11.94
N THR A 271 22.66 8.14 -11.95
CA THR A 271 23.06 7.39 -10.75
C THR A 271 24.24 8.04 -10.04
N THR A 272 25.25 8.50 -10.81
CA THR A 272 26.40 9.22 -10.25
C THR A 272 25.97 10.49 -9.52
N PHE A 273 25.06 11.29 -10.12
CA PHE A 273 24.52 12.48 -9.45
C PHE A 273 23.75 12.11 -8.18
N GLY A 274 22.96 11.04 -8.23
CA GLY A 274 22.26 10.51 -7.05
C GLY A 274 23.22 10.13 -5.91
N LEU A 275 24.34 9.48 -6.23
CA LEU A 275 25.38 9.11 -5.27
C LEU A 275 26.06 10.37 -4.67
N VAL A 276 26.41 11.35 -5.48
CA VAL A 276 27.00 12.62 -5.01
C VAL A 276 26.05 13.35 -4.07
N PHE A 277 24.78 13.44 -4.44
CA PHE A 277 23.75 14.04 -3.58
C PHE A 277 23.61 13.30 -2.26
N SER A 278 23.65 11.96 -2.27
CA SER A 278 23.54 11.12 -1.09
C SER A 278 24.78 11.16 -0.21
N ALA A 279 25.98 11.34 -0.78
CA ALA A 279 27.21 11.45 -0.04
C ALA A 279 27.29 12.69 0.87
N ALA A 280 26.46 13.69 0.60
CA ALA A 280 26.32 14.87 1.45
C ALA A 280 25.38 14.64 2.65
N SER A 281 24.91 13.41 2.89
CA SER A 281 24.09 13.06 4.06
C SER A 281 24.89 13.12 5.35
N THR A 282 24.24 13.51 6.44
CA THR A 282 24.81 13.55 7.78
C THR A 282 23.81 12.95 8.79
N LEU A 283 24.24 12.70 10.01
CA LEU A 283 23.32 12.25 11.06
C LEU A 283 22.22 13.27 11.39
N ALA A 284 22.45 14.56 11.12
CA ALA A 284 21.45 15.62 11.25
C ALA A 284 20.53 15.72 10.02
N GLU A 285 21.02 15.30 8.86
CA GLU A 285 20.28 15.24 7.60
C GLU A 285 20.40 13.82 7.00
N PRO A 286 19.71 12.80 7.58
CA PRO A 286 19.85 11.42 7.13
C PRO A 286 19.37 11.22 5.69
N GLY A 287 20.12 10.41 4.95
CA GLY A 287 19.85 10.05 3.56
C GLY A 287 19.24 8.67 3.41
N LEU A 288 18.38 8.53 2.40
CA LEU A 288 17.90 7.25 1.89
C LEU A 288 18.10 7.21 0.38
N TYR A 289 18.82 6.21 -0.10
CA TYR A 289 18.94 5.92 -1.52
C TYR A 289 18.14 4.66 -1.85
N VAL A 290 17.15 4.78 -2.69
CA VAL A 290 16.32 3.66 -3.15
C VAL A 290 16.66 3.36 -4.59
N ALA A 291 17.21 2.17 -4.85
CA ALA A 291 17.56 1.69 -6.17
C ALA A 291 16.59 0.59 -6.63
N TYR A 292 16.20 0.65 -7.87
CA TYR A 292 15.36 -0.37 -8.49
C TYR A 292 16.16 -1.38 -9.31
N THR A 293 17.35 -1.07 -9.75
CA THR A 293 18.15 -1.88 -10.68
C THR A 293 19.43 -2.38 -10.03
N GLU A 294 20.13 -1.51 -9.33
CA GLU A 294 21.44 -1.81 -8.75
C GLU A 294 21.33 -2.33 -7.31
N SER A 295 22.26 -3.18 -6.92
CA SER A 295 22.41 -3.59 -5.53
C SER A 295 23.14 -2.50 -4.72
N SER A 296 22.99 -2.51 -3.38
CA SER A 296 23.73 -1.62 -2.49
C SER A 296 25.24 -1.76 -2.66
N THR A 297 25.73 -3.00 -2.79
CA THR A 297 27.14 -3.32 -3.01
C THR A 297 27.67 -2.76 -4.35
N ASP A 298 26.86 -2.80 -5.40
CA ASP A 298 27.26 -2.23 -6.71
C ASP A 298 27.33 -0.71 -6.66
N LEU A 299 26.39 -0.06 -5.94
CA LEU A 299 26.39 1.38 -5.75
C LEU A 299 27.57 1.85 -4.89
N GLU A 300 27.91 1.12 -3.83
CA GLU A 300 29.10 1.40 -3.01
C GLU A 300 30.39 1.30 -3.84
N ARG A 301 30.52 0.22 -4.64
CA ARG A 301 31.66 0.03 -5.53
C ARG A 301 31.76 1.14 -6.57
N LEU A 302 30.64 1.52 -7.17
CA LEU A 302 30.57 2.64 -8.13
C LEU A 302 30.98 3.94 -7.48
N GLY A 303 30.47 4.23 -6.27
CA GLY A 303 30.86 5.42 -5.48
C GLY A 303 32.38 5.46 -5.23
N GLY A 304 32.96 4.34 -4.81
CA GLY A 304 34.41 4.23 -4.60
C GLY A 304 35.23 4.48 -5.87
N GLN A 305 34.79 3.95 -7.03
CA GLN A 305 35.45 4.19 -8.32
C GLN A 305 35.37 5.66 -8.78
N LEU A 306 34.35 6.37 -8.36
CA LEU A 306 34.13 7.79 -8.68
C LEU A 306 34.72 8.74 -7.64
N GLY A 307 35.41 8.23 -6.61
CA GLY A 307 35.93 9.04 -5.50
C GLY A 307 34.83 9.63 -4.61
N VAL A 308 33.60 9.12 -4.68
CA VAL A 308 32.48 9.56 -3.82
C VAL A 308 32.46 8.72 -2.54
N PRO A 309 32.56 9.30 -1.33
CA PRO A 309 32.79 8.56 -0.09
C PRO A 309 31.53 7.88 0.46
N ILE A 310 30.78 7.16 -0.39
CA ILE A 310 29.49 6.53 -0.04
C ILE A 310 29.65 5.52 1.10
N GLY A 311 30.68 4.66 1.05
CA GLY A 311 30.91 3.66 2.09
C GLY A 311 31.08 4.28 3.48
N ALA A 312 31.89 5.34 3.59
CA ALA A 312 32.10 6.05 4.87
C ALA A 312 30.80 6.69 5.41
N VAL A 313 29.95 7.19 4.49
CA VAL A 313 28.65 7.79 4.91
C VAL A 313 27.67 6.70 5.36
N ILE A 314 27.68 5.52 4.75
CA ILE A 314 26.89 4.37 5.17
C ILE A 314 27.38 3.87 6.55
N GLU A 315 28.70 3.68 6.72
CA GLU A 315 29.29 3.23 7.99
C GLU A 315 29.00 4.19 9.15
N SER A 316 28.89 5.50 8.88
CA SER A 316 28.51 6.50 9.88
C SER A 316 27.02 6.41 10.30
N GLY A 317 26.19 5.65 9.58
CA GLY A 317 24.74 5.58 9.78
C GLY A 317 23.97 6.78 9.20
N ALA A 318 24.64 7.69 8.47
CA ALA A 318 24.00 8.87 7.88
C ALA A 318 23.28 8.57 6.55
N LEU A 319 23.61 7.46 5.89
CA LEU A 319 23.00 7.03 4.63
C LEU A 319 22.57 5.57 4.72
N THR A 320 21.33 5.30 4.30
CA THR A 320 20.85 3.95 4.04
C THR A 320 20.65 3.76 2.55
N ILE A 321 21.14 2.65 2.00
CA ILE A 321 20.85 2.23 0.63
C ILE A 321 19.92 1.02 0.67
N GLU A 322 18.79 1.12 -0.02
CA GLU A 322 17.80 0.06 -0.13
C GLU A 322 17.61 -0.31 -1.59
N SER A 323 17.79 -1.60 -1.89
CA SER A 323 17.49 -2.14 -3.21
C SER A 323 16.09 -2.76 -3.20
N LEU A 324 15.18 -2.19 -3.98
CA LEU A 324 13.81 -2.69 -4.11
C LEU A 324 13.72 -3.63 -5.31
N SER A 325 13.40 -4.90 -5.06
CA SER A 325 13.11 -5.82 -6.14
C SER A 325 11.77 -5.46 -6.80
N HIS A 326 11.74 -5.39 -8.12
CA HIS A 326 10.55 -5.02 -8.90
C HIS A 326 9.47 -6.11 -8.95
N GLN A 327 9.78 -7.33 -8.48
CA GLN A 327 9.05 -8.49 -8.99
C GLN A 327 7.71 -8.73 -8.28
N ASP A 328 7.56 -8.36 -7.02
CA ASP A 328 6.43 -8.84 -6.22
C ASP A 328 5.57 -7.74 -5.56
N ASP A 329 6.08 -6.53 -5.37
CA ASP A 329 5.35 -5.47 -4.69
C ASP A 329 4.35 -4.78 -5.63
N SER A 330 3.13 -4.54 -5.15
CA SER A 330 2.19 -3.64 -5.84
C SER A 330 2.66 -2.19 -5.71
N LEU A 331 2.15 -1.31 -6.59
CA LEU A 331 2.45 0.12 -6.54
C LEU A 331 2.13 0.73 -5.16
N ASP A 332 0.98 0.36 -4.58
CA ASP A 332 0.56 0.89 -3.29
C ASP A 332 1.43 0.34 -2.15
N GLU A 333 1.78 -0.95 -2.18
CA GLU A 333 2.68 -1.56 -1.21
C GLU A 333 4.05 -0.88 -1.19
N MET A 334 4.62 -0.65 -2.38
CA MET A 334 5.88 0.04 -2.55
C MET A 334 5.83 1.48 -2.02
N GLY A 335 4.76 2.22 -2.33
CA GLY A 335 4.57 3.58 -1.83
C GLY A 335 4.47 3.63 -0.30
N HIS A 336 3.70 2.73 0.30
CA HIS A 336 3.60 2.63 1.77
C HIS A 336 4.92 2.19 2.42
N ARG A 337 5.67 1.27 1.78
CA ARG A 337 7.00 0.86 2.26
C ARG A 337 7.96 2.05 2.25
N LEU A 338 8.00 2.80 1.16
CA LEU A 338 8.87 3.96 1.03
C LEU A 338 8.54 5.04 2.07
N LEU A 339 7.25 5.37 2.27
CA LEU A 339 6.83 6.34 3.28
C LEU A 339 7.18 5.89 4.69
N ARG A 340 7.04 4.61 5.01
CA ARG A 340 7.43 4.06 6.31
C ARG A 340 8.94 4.17 6.54
N MET A 341 9.76 3.76 5.56
CA MET A 341 11.23 3.88 5.67
C MET A 341 11.67 5.34 5.89
N VAL A 342 11.04 6.26 5.17
CA VAL A 342 11.29 7.70 5.30
C VAL A 342 10.97 8.20 6.71
N ASP A 343 9.90 7.71 7.32
CA ASP A 343 9.51 8.11 8.68
C ASP A 343 10.40 7.45 9.75
N GLU A 344 10.71 6.16 9.62
CA GLU A 344 11.56 5.40 10.55
C GLU A 344 12.99 5.93 10.59
N LEU A 345 13.57 6.19 9.41
CA LEU A 345 14.93 6.70 9.26
C LEU A 345 15.02 8.23 9.40
N LYS A 346 13.90 8.93 9.59
CA LYS A 346 13.84 10.39 9.69
C LYS A 346 14.50 11.11 8.50
N VAL A 347 14.32 10.55 7.31
CA VAL A 347 14.99 10.97 6.08
C VAL A 347 14.81 12.46 5.79
N ARG A 348 15.90 13.12 5.39
CA ARG A 348 15.93 14.49 4.88
C ARG A 348 16.35 14.57 3.42
N ARG A 349 17.20 13.63 2.98
CA ARG A 349 17.67 13.50 1.60
C ARG A 349 17.20 12.16 1.04
N LEU A 350 16.43 12.17 -0.02
CA LEU A 350 15.90 10.97 -0.66
C LEU A 350 16.36 10.92 -2.11
N VAL A 351 16.93 9.81 -2.52
CA VAL A 351 17.13 9.47 -3.93
C VAL A 351 16.25 8.28 -4.29
N VAL A 352 15.50 8.41 -5.37
CA VAL A 352 14.76 7.30 -6.00
C VAL A 352 15.35 7.09 -7.38
N ASP A 353 16.23 6.10 -7.49
CA ASP A 353 16.96 5.83 -8.72
C ASP A 353 16.23 4.81 -9.58
N GLY A 354 15.73 5.28 -10.72
CA GLY A 354 14.97 4.50 -11.66
C GLY A 354 13.45 4.59 -11.51
N LEU A 355 12.86 5.79 -11.65
CA LEU A 355 11.39 5.95 -11.66
C LEU A 355 10.69 5.06 -12.71
N ALA A 356 11.40 4.64 -13.76
CA ALA A 356 10.93 3.65 -14.74
C ALA A 356 10.58 2.30 -14.07
N GLY A 357 11.40 1.85 -13.12
CA GLY A 357 11.13 0.62 -12.37
C GLY A 357 9.84 0.69 -11.56
N MET A 358 9.52 1.86 -11.01
CA MET A 358 8.23 2.10 -10.38
C MET A 358 7.07 2.02 -11.41
N ALA A 359 7.29 2.48 -12.65
CA ALA A 359 6.28 2.40 -13.71
C ALA A 359 5.96 0.95 -14.11
N ASP A 360 6.93 0.04 -14.03
CA ASP A 360 6.74 -1.38 -14.35
C ASP A 360 5.83 -2.10 -13.33
N THR A 361 5.67 -1.56 -12.13
CA THR A 361 4.74 -2.08 -11.12
C THR A 361 3.29 -1.63 -11.34
N LEU A 362 3.03 -0.74 -12.32
CA LEU A 362 1.70 -0.21 -12.60
C LEU A 362 0.83 -1.24 -13.32
N ALA A 363 -0.11 -1.86 -12.60
CA ALA A 363 -1.20 -2.61 -13.23
C ALA A 363 -2.17 -1.70 -13.99
N PHE A 364 -2.23 -0.41 -13.61
CA PHE A 364 -3.10 0.62 -14.17
C PHE A 364 -2.29 1.88 -14.48
N PRO A 365 -1.79 2.04 -15.71
CA PRO A 365 -0.93 3.16 -16.10
C PRO A 365 -1.54 4.55 -15.84
N GLU A 366 -2.86 4.67 -15.93
CA GLU A 366 -3.59 5.91 -15.65
C GLU A 366 -3.47 6.40 -14.20
N ARG A 367 -3.07 5.53 -13.26
CA ARG A 367 -2.84 5.91 -11.87
C ARG A 367 -1.50 6.61 -11.66
N GLY A 368 -0.51 6.35 -12.53
CA GLY A 368 0.88 6.76 -12.34
C GLY A 368 1.05 8.23 -12.01
N TYR A 369 0.41 9.12 -12.79
CA TYR A 369 0.48 10.56 -12.56
C TYR A 369 -0.03 10.97 -11.17
N ARG A 370 -1.20 10.45 -10.76
CA ARG A 370 -1.80 10.78 -9.46
C ARG A 370 -1.02 10.20 -8.30
N PHE A 371 -0.53 8.97 -8.46
CA PHE A 371 0.29 8.31 -7.46
C PHE A 371 1.60 9.07 -7.21
N VAL A 372 2.35 9.39 -8.28
CA VAL A 372 3.59 10.17 -8.17
C VAL A 372 3.29 11.54 -7.55
N GLY A 373 2.26 12.24 -8.01
CA GLY A 373 1.87 13.53 -7.43
C GLY A 373 1.58 13.46 -5.94
N ARG A 374 0.89 12.39 -5.50
CA ARG A 374 0.65 12.17 -4.08
C ARG A 374 1.92 11.85 -3.30
N LEU A 375 2.78 11.00 -3.83
CA LEU A 375 4.05 10.64 -3.20
C LEU A 375 4.94 11.86 -3.00
N LEU A 376 5.10 12.69 -4.03
CA LEU A 376 5.84 13.96 -3.96
C LEU A 376 5.24 14.93 -2.93
N ALA A 377 3.91 14.99 -2.82
CA ALA A 377 3.24 15.81 -1.80
C ALA A 377 3.53 15.30 -0.39
N GLU A 378 3.60 13.98 -0.18
CA GLU A 378 3.96 13.39 1.12
C GLU A 378 5.42 13.66 1.49
N PHE A 379 6.36 13.66 0.54
CA PHE A 379 7.76 14.06 0.79
C PHE A 379 7.86 15.55 1.12
N LYS A 380 7.16 16.39 0.36
CA LYS A 380 7.10 17.83 0.63
C LYS A 380 6.56 18.11 2.03
N LYS A 381 5.50 17.43 2.43
CA LYS A 381 4.92 17.51 3.77
C LYS A 381 5.93 17.20 4.88
N ARG A 382 6.83 16.23 4.64
CA ARG A 382 7.88 15.78 5.58
C ARG A 382 9.15 16.65 5.50
N GLY A 383 9.24 17.58 4.54
CA GLY A 383 10.39 18.46 4.30
C GLY A 383 11.58 17.76 3.69
N ILE A 384 11.32 16.67 3.04
CA ILE A 384 12.34 15.88 2.39
C ILE A 384 12.70 16.54 1.08
N VAL A 385 13.99 16.71 0.84
CA VAL A 385 14.48 17.00 -0.50
C VAL A 385 14.62 15.69 -1.24
N SER A 386 13.82 15.49 -2.27
CA SER A 386 13.82 14.26 -3.05
C SER A 386 14.37 14.47 -4.46
N LEU A 387 15.11 13.48 -4.93
CA LEU A 387 15.72 13.42 -6.25
C LEU A 387 15.30 12.13 -6.94
N PHE A 388 14.70 12.24 -8.12
CA PHE A 388 14.24 11.12 -8.91
C PHE A 388 15.03 11.05 -10.22
N THR A 389 15.62 9.92 -10.51
CA THR A 389 16.23 9.70 -11.82
C THR A 389 15.20 9.16 -12.79
N ILE A 390 15.14 9.74 -13.98
CA ILE A 390 14.13 9.43 -14.99
C ILE A 390 14.82 9.21 -16.35
N ASP A 391 14.55 8.08 -16.97
CA ASP A 391 14.90 7.85 -18.36
C ASP A 391 13.81 8.45 -19.26
N PRO A 392 14.16 9.26 -20.29
CA PRO A 392 13.18 9.81 -21.22
C PRO A 392 12.30 8.76 -21.89
N ALA A 393 12.80 7.55 -22.11
CA ALA A 393 12.04 6.44 -22.68
C ALA A 393 10.86 6.05 -21.78
N ALA A 394 11.00 6.15 -20.45
CA ALA A 394 9.91 5.87 -19.50
C ALA A 394 8.78 6.90 -19.56
N LEU A 395 9.01 8.06 -20.16
CA LEU A 395 8.01 9.12 -20.35
C LEU A 395 7.22 8.95 -21.66
N SER A 396 7.61 7.99 -22.50
CA SER A 396 7.01 7.77 -23.84
C SER A 396 5.84 6.80 -23.79
N ILE A 397 4.70 7.20 -24.32
CA ILE A 397 3.49 6.36 -24.46
C ILE A 397 3.74 5.15 -25.36
N ALA A 398 4.69 5.24 -26.29
CA ALA A 398 4.98 4.20 -27.27
C ALA A 398 5.54 2.90 -26.66
N ALA A 399 6.12 2.97 -25.46
CA ALA A 399 6.74 1.82 -24.78
C ALA A 399 5.72 0.97 -23.98
N GLY A 400 4.44 1.33 -23.92
CA GLY A 400 3.41 0.59 -23.17
C GLY A 400 3.55 0.61 -21.64
N THR A 401 4.52 1.35 -21.12
CA THR A 401 4.89 1.48 -19.69
C THR A 401 4.97 2.94 -19.27
N SER A 402 4.17 3.83 -19.84
CA SER A 402 4.38 5.26 -19.62
C SER A 402 3.88 5.75 -18.28
N LEU A 403 4.76 6.40 -17.55
CA LEU A 403 4.36 7.46 -16.65
C LEU A 403 3.66 8.53 -17.50
N ALA A 404 2.43 8.90 -17.13
CA ALA A 404 1.59 9.78 -17.95
C ALA A 404 2.35 11.01 -18.46
N PRO A 405 2.05 11.48 -19.69
CA PRO A 405 2.57 12.73 -20.19
C PRO A 405 2.35 13.84 -19.17
N GLY A 406 3.39 14.62 -18.88
CA GLY A 406 3.31 15.74 -17.94
C GLY A 406 3.77 15.43 -16.51
N VAL A 407 4.22 14.20 -16.20
CA VAL A 407 4.75 13.86 -14.86
C VAL A 407 5.88 14.81 -14.44
N LEU A 408 6.71 15.28 -15.35
CA LEU A 408 7.77 16.28 -15.08
C LEU A 408 7.19 17.61 -14.55
N GLY A 409 5.95 17.93 -14.89
CA GLY A 409 5.25 19.10 -14.37
C GLY A 409 5.02 19.06 -12.85
N LEU A 410 5.00 17.87 -12.26
CA LEU A 410 4.81 17.65 -10.81
C LEU A 410 6.03 18.04 -9.98
N PHE A 411 7.23 17.99 -10.58
CA PHE A 411 8.47 18.28 -9.89
C PHE A 411 8.70 19.80 -9.74
N ASP A 412 9.30 20.20 -8.63
CA ASP A 412 9.68 21.58 -8.39
C ASP A 412 10.91 21.95 -9.24
N ASN A 413 11.86 21.03 -9.42
CA ASN A 413 13.06 21.23 -10.23
C ASN A 413 13.15 20.12 -11.30
N VAL A 414 13.61 20.50 -12.49
CA VAL A 414 13.88 19.56 -13.60
C VAL A 414 15.28 19.85 -14.13
N LEU A 415 16.16 18.86 -13.98
CA LEU A 415 17.54 18.85 -14.41
C LEU A 415 17.69 17.82 -15.53
N GLU A 416 18.27 18.21 -16.65
CA GLU A 416 18.48 17.33 -17.79
C GLU A 416 19.98 17.12 -18.00
N LEU A 417 20.42 15.85 -17.97
CA LEU A 417 21.80 15.46 -18.26
C LEU A 417 21.94 15.15 -19.73
N SER A 418 22.86 15.85 -20.42
CA SER A 418 23.22 15.53 -21.79
C SER A 418 24.09 14.26 -21.84
N ASP A 419 24.01 13.53 -22.95
CA ASP A 419 24.98 12.49 -23.25
C ASP A 419 26.38 13.11 -23.41
N ALA A 420 27.43 12.36 -23.02
CA ALA A 420 28.78 12.76 -23.31
C ALA A 420 29.01 12.73 -24.84
N GLU A 421 29.31 13.87 -25.46
CA GLU A 421 29.49 13.94 -26.91
C GLU A 421 30.78 13.25 -27.37
N ARG A 422 31.82 13.12 -26.49
CA ARG A 422 33.05 12.35 -26.71
C ARG A 422 33.67 11.92 -25.38
N ASP A 423 34.48 10.87 -25.41
CA ASP A 423 35.28 10.42 -24.28
C ASP A 423 36.17 11.56 -23.76
N GLY A 424 35.95 11.97 -22.50
CA GLY A 424 36.71 13.00 -21.79
C GLY A 424 36.14 14.41 -21.80
N GLU A 425 35.01 14.66 -22.46
CA GLU A 425 34.33 15.96 -22.36
C GLU A 425 33.49 16.07 -21.08
N ALA A 426 33.47 17.28 -20.49
CA ALA A 426 32.63 17.58 -19.35
C ALA A 426 31.15 17.42 -19.73
N ARG A 427 30.41 16.64 -18.94
CA ARG A 427 28.96 16.49 -19.14
C ARG A 427 28.26 17.81 -18.82
N VAL A 428 27.20 18.11 -19.57
CA VAL A 428 26.44 19.34 -19.39
C VAL A 428 25.10 19.00 -18.74
N MET A 429 24.82 19.64 -17.60
CA MET A 429 23.51 19.61 -16.98
C MET A 429 22.74 20.87 -17.41
N HIS A 430 21.57 20.68 -18.00
CA HIS A 430 20.63 21.75 -18.30
C HIS A 430 19.63 21.89 -17.15
N VAL A 431 19.58 23.04 -16.55
CA VAL A 431 18.58 23.38 -15.53
C VAL A 431 17.33 23.88 -16.26
N ARG A 432 16.37 22.98 -16.52
CA ARG A 432 15.15 23.28 -17.30
C ARG A 432 14.10 24.02 -16.48
N LYS A 433 14.02 23.71 -15.20
CA LYS A 433 13.02 24.28 -14.30
C LYS A 433 13.58 24.34 -12.88
N VAL A 434 13.44 25.47 -12.23
CA VAL A 434 13.65 25.63 -10.79
C VAL A 434 12.51 26.49 -10.25
N ARG A 435 11.72 25.94 -9.34
CA ARG A 435 10.61 26.68 -8.73
C ARG A 435 11.13 27.82 -7.89
N ALA A 436 10.46 28.97 -7.97
CA ALA A 436 10.81 30.20 -7.27
C ALA A 436 12.16 30.83 -7.68
N SER A 437 12.74 30.43 -8.82
CA SER A 437 13.94 31.03 -9.38
C SER A 437 13.67 31.59 -10.78
N ARG A 438 14.42 32.65 -11.15
CA ARG A 438 14.47 33.14 -12.54
C ARG A 438 15.47 32.33 -13.40
N ALA A 439 16.14 31.34 -12.80
CA ALA A 439 17.12 30.49 -13.45
C ALA A 439 16.37 29.41 -14.27
N SER A 440 15.94 29.76 -15.46
CA SER A 440 15.48 28.81 -16.49
C SER A 440 16.52 28.75 -17.61
N ASP A 441 16.77 27.52 -18.08
CA ASP A 441 17.67 27.22 -19.23
C ASP A 441 19.16 27.54 -18.99
N LEU A 442 19.64 27.32 -17.77
CA LEU A 442 21.07 27.44 -17.45
C LEU A 442 21.79 26.13 -17.78
N ARG A 443 23.04 26.25 -18.25
CA ARG A 443 23.94 25.14 -18.50
C ARG A 443 25.03 25.11 -17.45
N VAL A 444 25.23 23.98 -16.82
CA VAL A 444 26.28 23.75 -15.83
C VAL A 444 27.17 22.62 -16.31
N ASN A 445 28.45 22.89 -16.48
CA ASN A 445 29.43 21.86 -16.79
C ASN A 445 29.69 21.03 -15.54
N ILE A 446 29.46 19.72 -15.63
CA ILE A 446 29.67 18.79 -14.53
C ILE A 446 30.90 17.94 -14.91
N ALA A 447 31.97 18.14 -14.20
CA ALA A 447 33.10 17.23 -14.22
C ALA A 447 32.76 16.03 -13.30
N LEU A 448 32.30 14.93 -13.86
CA LEU A 448 32.24 13.64 -13.18
C LEU A 448 33.61 13.00 -13.34
N GLN A 449 34.66 13.55 -12.71
CA GLN A 449 36.00 12.97 -12.80
C GLN A 449 36.08 11.77 -11.87
N PRO A 450 36.64 10.63 -12.33
CA PRO A 450 37.19 9.63 -11.41
C PRO A 450 38.28 10.32 -10.58
N GLY A 451 38.23 10.12 -9.26
CA GLY A 451 39.24 10.60 -8.34
C GLY A 451 40.63 10.04 -8.63
#